data_2b07423fd5f2b1b955af6ba3d4bff832
#
_entry.id   2b07423fd5f2b1b955af6ba3d4bff832
#
_cell.length_a   1.000
_cell.length_b   1.000
_cell.length_c   1.000
_cell.angle_alpha   90.00
_cell.angle_beta   90.00
_cell.angle_gamma   90.00
#
_symmetry.space_group_name_H-M   'P 1'
#
loop_
_entity.id
_entity.type
_entity.pdbx_description
1 polymer ?
#
loop_
_entity_poly.entity_id
_entity_poly.type
_entity_poly.pdbx_seq_one_letter_code
_entity_poly.pdbx_strand_id
1 'polypeptide(L)'
;MRFADIELVAVGLVGATVYFAMNDWLPVVSLATLYLSVKLTLTNDRVFALPLALAFQWTQTSLGVFYYGITGRTVPAIYGSDYRPMVVLALGCCLALAVGIRVRLMTRAAPDPSVPRPGFAFGYGLLVSCYVGSIFIEGSLLQIAPYYPTFRQIITTLDTARLGVLFLLLRRLCSPKPQWSLIATVVGIEIVLGMTGFFAGFREPIVLAALAVMEVFDRRNRQHWAAVGVATVVAMLLGLIWMGIRGEYRREYTELDQFGQSRSARINRVRDLATGFLNADPEDMWRTADALVERMWAIYYPALALERVPKVLPHTGGAIVSAALTHIVTPRVFFPDKPELPSDSDSVRKYANVHVAGRENNTSIAFGYSIESYIDFGGPMMFLPVFGFGLFVGAAYALFRTAIWHRELFVAFATVAFWLSVYLFERSWATMLGTTMSLMIYLGPPIVVLDRFLLVRFAADRSREKAMLFPAPLNQDRV
;
A
#
# COMPACT_ATOMS: atom_id res chain seq x y z
N MET A 1 16.93 -22.55 25.16
CA MET A 1 16.13 -21.35 24.80
C MET A 1 15.44 -21.60 23.48
N ARG A 2 14.10 -21.54 23.44
CA ARG A 2 13.36 -21.67 22.18
C ARG A 2 13.59 -20.40 21.35
N PHE A 3 13.55 -20.49 20.03
CA PHE A 3 13.74 -19.31 19.14
C PHE A 3 12.85 -18.12 19.53
N ALA A 4 11.61 -18.39 20.00
CA ALA A 4 10.68 -17.38 20.50
C ALA A 4 11.21 -16.62 21.74
N ASP A 5 12.00 -17.28 22.60
CA ASP A 5 12.55 -16.67 23.82
C ASP A 5 13.69 -15.68 23.45
N ILE A 6 14.49 -16.01 22.41
CA ILE A 6 15.57 -15.15 21.92
C ILE A 6 14.99 -13.88 21.25
N GLU A 7 13.91 -14.02 20.47
CA GLU A 7 13.24 -12.88 19.86
C GLU A 7 12.67 -11.92 20.91
N LEU A 8 12.02 -12.45 21.96
CA LEU A 8 11.46 -11.64 23.05
C LEU A 8 12.56 -10.90 23.82
N VAL A 9 13.67 -11.56 24.12
CA VAL A 9 14.82 -10.93 24.78
C VAL A 9 15.42 -9.83 23.88
N ALA A 10 15.57 -10.08 22.59
CA ALA A 10 16.09 -9.07 21.65
C ALA A 10 15.18 -7.84 21.57
N VAL A 11 13.86 -8.05 21.47
CA VAL A 11 12.86 -6.94 21.46
C VAL A 11 12.89 -6.17 22.78
N GLY A 12 13.01 -6.87 23.92
CA GLY A 12 13.13 -6.25 25.23
C GLY A 12 14.41 -5.42 25.37
N LEU A 13 15.56 -5.91 24.89
CA LEU A 13 16.83 -5.17 24.90
C LEU A 13 16.76 -3.91 24.01
N VAL A 14 16.22 -4.03 22.80
CA VAL A 14 16.03 -2.87 21.90
C VAL A 14 15.11 -1.85 22.55
N GLY A 15 14.00 -2.28 23.15
CA GLY A 15 13.07 -1.42 23.87
C GLY A 15 13.73 -0.68 25.03
N ALA A 16 14.52 -1.39 25.85
CA ALA A 16 15.27 -0.79 26.96
C ALA A 16 16.30 0.24 26.44
N THR A 17 17.07 -0.11 25.41
CA THR A 17 18.05 0.80 24.80
C THR A 17 17.38 2.10 24.31
N VAL A 18 16.25 1.98 23.62
CA VAL A 18 15.50 3.13 23.11
C VAL A 18 14.92 3.96 24.25
N TYR A 19 14.40 3.32 25.30
CA TYR A 19 13.92 4.04 26.49
C TYR A 19 15.01 4.87 27.14
N PHE A 20 16.18 4.28 27.39
CA PHE A 20 17.31 5.00 28.00
C PHE A 20 17.88 6.09 27.07
N ALA A 21 17.90 5.85 25.76
CA ALA A 21 18.42 6.82 24.81
C ALA A 21 17.51 8.04 24.62
N MET A 22 16.18 7.85 24.67
CA MET A 22 15.21 8.89 24.40
C MET A 22 14.50 9.40 25.66
N ASN A 23 14.70 8.74 26.79
CA ASN A 23 14.02 9.02 28.07
C ASN A 23 12.51 9.17 27.94
N ASP A 24 11.90 8.37 27.04
CA ASP A 24 10.47 8.40 26.73
C ASP A 24 9.96 6.97 26.48
N TRP A 25 8.79 6.64 27.03
CA TRP A 25 8.14 5.35 26.87
C TRP A 25 7.43 5.18 25.53
N LEU A 26 7.03 6.29 24.88
CA LEU A 26 6.22 6.26 23.66
C LEU A 26 6.93 5.58 22.48
N PRO A 27 8.24 5.82 22.22
CA PRO A 27 9.01 5.06 21.23
C PRO A 27 9.04 3.55 21.50
N VAL A 28 9.09 3.15 22.79
CA VAL A 28 9.10 1.72 23.16
C VAL A 28 7.79 1.05 22.82
N VAL A 29 6.65 1.67 23.18
CA VAL A 29 5.32 1.18 22.82
C VAL A 29 5.15 1.13 21.31
N SER A 30 5.65 2.13 20.62
CA SER A 30 5.64 2.20 19.16
C SER A 30 6.38 1.01 18.53
N LEU A 31 7.61 0.69 18.97
CA LEU A 31 8.37 -0.48 18.49
C LEU A 31 7.70 -1.81 18.82
N ALA A 32 7.13 -1.92 20.01
CA ALA A 32 6.36 -3.12 20.39
C ALA A 32 5.15 -3.32 19.47
N THR A 33 4.46 -2.23 19.12
CA THR A 33 3.33 -2.26 18.18
C THR A 33 3.78 -2.68 16.77
N LEU A 34 4.91 -2.18 16.26
CA LEU A 34 5.48 -2.61 14.99
C LEU A 34 5.75 -4.10 14.99
N TYR A 35 6.49 -4.57 16.00
CA TYR A 35 6.84 -5.99 16.13
C TYR A 35 5.58 -6.88 16.14
N LEU A 36 4.61 -6.54 16.98
CA LEU A 36 3.37 -7.31 17.10
C LEU A 36 2.56 -7.28 15.80
N SER A 37 2.40 -6.13 15.18
CA SER A 37 1.64 -5.98 13.94
C SER A 37 2.25 -6.79 12.79
N VAL A 38 3.57 -6.75 12.64
CA VAL A 38 4.29 -7.56 11.65
C VAL A 38 4.16 -9.05 11.96
N LYS A 39 4.38 -9.46 13.21
CA LYS A 39 4.31 -10.87 13.63
C LYS A 39 2.92 -11.46 13.48
N LEU A 40 1.87 -10.71 13.78
CA LEU A 40 0.48 -11.15 13.65
C LEU A 40 0.06 -11.33 12.19
N THR A 41 0.59 -10.54 11.28
CA THR A 41 0.19 -10.55 9.86
C THR A 41 1.12 -11.34 8.95
N LEU A 42 2.29 -11.76 9.46
CA LEU A 42 3.19 -12.62 8.72
C LEU A 42 2.58 -14.01 8.52
N THR A 43 2.51 -14.44 7.26
CA THR A 43 1.97 -15.74 6.85
C THR A 43 3.06 -16.67 6.36
N ASN A 44 2.80 -17.99 6.43
CA ASN A 44 3.74 -19.02 5.93
C ASN A 44 3.91 -18.97 4.40
N ASP A 45 3.01 -18.29 3.69
CA ASP A 45 3.07 -18.14 2.23
C ASP A 45 4.17 -17.20 1.74
N ARG A 46 4.87 -16.53 2.67
CA ARG A 46 5.86 -15.47 2.36
C ARG A 46 5.28 -14.30 1.55
N VAL A 47 4.01 -13.96 1.76
CA VAL A 47 3.42 -12.75 1.22
C VAL A 47 3.62 -11.64 2.23
N PHE A 48 4.45 -10.66 1.88
CA PHE A 48 4.84 -9.59 2.80
C PHE A 48 3.99 -8.32 2.67
N ALA A 49 2.97 -8.32 1.81
CA ALA A 49 2.14 -7.15 1.55
C ALA A 49 1.46 -6.59 2.82
N LEU A 50 0.80 -7.46 3.62
CA LEU A 50 0.15 -7.05 4.86
C LEU A 50 1.15 -6.60 5.95
N PRO A 51 2.22 -7.37 6.25
CA PRO A 51 3.24 -6.92 7.20
C PRO A 51 3.86 -5.58 6.81
N LEU A 52 4.22 -5.39 5.53
CA LEU A 52 4.81 -4.14 5.05
C LEU A 52 3.81 -2.99 5.09
N ALA A 53 2.53 -3.23 4.73
CA ALA A 53 1.48 -2.22 4.81
C ALA A 53 1.28 -1.71 6.24
N LEU A 54 1.26 -2.59 7.23
CA LEU A 54 1.18 -2.21 8.64
C LEU A 54 2.45 -1.53 9.14
N ALA A 55 3.64 -1.96 8.69
CA ALA A 55 4.88 -1.26 8.99
C ALA A 55 4.88 0.16 8.40
N PHE A 56 4.29 0.35 7.22
CA PHE A 56 4.15 1.68 6.61
C PHE A 56 3.15 2.55 7.38
N GLN A 57 1.99 2.02 7.82
CA GLN A 57 1.09 2.73 8.72
C GLN A 57 1.76 3.10 10.05
N TRP A 58 2.53 2.16 10.62
CA TRP A 58 3.33 2.44 11.81
C TRP A 58 4.33 3.58 11.57
N THR A 59 4.99 3.63 10.42
CA THR A 59 5.87 4.76 10.07
C THR A 59 5.09 6.07 10.07
N GLN A 60 3.90 6.10 9.45
CA GLN A 60 3.05 7.28 9.41
C GLN A 60 2.57 7.74 10.80
N THR A 61 2.43 6.82 11.75
CA THR A 61 1.99 7.17 13.12
C THR A 61 3.15 7.52 14.07
N SER A 62 4.35 7.00 13.80
CA SER A 62 5.46 7.00 14.75
C SER A 62 6.65 7.87 14.33
N LEU A 63 6.75 8.22 13.04
CA LEU A 63 7.93 8.89 12.48
C LEU A 63 8.33 10.14 13.26
N GLY A 64 7.37 11.02 13.58
CA GLY A 64 7.64 12.22 14.36
C GLY A 64 8.13 11.93 15.76
N VAL A 65 7.61 10.89 16.42
CA VAL A 65 8.07 10.50 17.78
C VAL A 65 9.56 10.18 17.76
N PHE A 66 10.02 9.40 16.78
CA PHE A 66 11.45 9.09 16.65
C PHE A 66 12.27 10.28 16.17
N TYR A 67 11.77 11.04 15.19
CA TYR A 67 12.48 12.17 14.63
C TYR A 67 12.77 13.23 15.68
N TYR A 68 11.75 13.70 16.39
CA TYR A 68 11.91 14.72 17.43
C TYR A 68 12.68 14.19 18.64
N GLY A 69 12.50 12.92 19.00
CA GLY A 69 13.25 12.27 20.08
C GLY A 69 14.75 12.14 19.78
N ILE A 70 15.14 11.75 18.57
CA ILE A 70 16.55 11.60 18.16
C ILE A 70 17.22 12.95 17.98
N THR A 71 16.51 13.93 17.41
CA THR A 71 17.07 15.28 17.17
C THR A 71 17.08 16.15 18.41
N GLY A 72 16.46 15.73 19.52
CA GLY A 72 16.32 16.52 20.73
C GLY A 72 15.44 17.77 20.57
N ARG A 73 14.69 17.86 19.45
CA ARG A 73 13.78 18.98 19.18
C ARG A 73 12.43 18.75 19.82
N THR A 74 11.77 19.82 20.22
CA THR A 74 10.38 19.75 20.69
C THR A 74 9.42 19.59 19.52
N VAL A 75 8.37 18.78 19.70
CA VAL A 75 7.29 18.69 18.72
C VAL A 75 6.66 20.07 18.54
N PRO A 76 6.45 20.55 17.30
CA PRO A 76 5.86 21.87 17.07
C PRO A 76 4.52 22.04 17.78
N ALA A 77 4.29 23.20 18.37
CA ALA A 77 3.06 23.52 19.12
C ALA A 77 1.78 23.40 18.26
N ILE A 78 1.91 23.46 16.93
CA ILE A 78 0.78 23.30 16.01
C ILE A 78 0.11 21.91 16.11
N TYR A 79 0.82 20.89 16.64
CA TYR A 79 0.25 19.55 16.85
C TYR A 79 -0.72 19.50 18.05
N GLY A 80 -0.82 20.58 18.84
CA GLY A 80 -1.67 20.61 20.02
C GLY A 80 -1.11 19.80 21.19
N SER A 81 -1.83 19.82 22.32
CA SER A 81 -1.47 19.08 23.55
C SER A 81 -1.74 17.58 23.44
N ASP A 82 -2.71 17.19 22.62
CA ASP A 82 -3.25 15.83 22.56
C ASP A 82 -2.57 14.95 21.50
N TYR A 83 -1.42 15.37 20.91
CA TYR A 83 -0.71 14.54 19.94
C TYR A 83 -0.23 13.21 20.52
N ARG A 84 0.24 13.16 21.77
CA ARG A 84 0.70 11.91 22.43
C ARG A 84 -0.44 10.91 22.63
N PRO A 85 -1.59 11.28 23.23
CA PRO A 85 -2.78 10.44 23.23
C PRO A 85 -3.18 9.97 21.83
N MET A 86 -3.13 10.84 20.82
CA MET A 86 -3.49 10.47 19.46
C MET A 86 -2.53 9.43 18.88
N VAL A 87 -1.22 9.54 19.12
CA VAL A 87 -0.26 8.48 18.70
C VAL A 87 -0.60 7.14 19.35
N VAL A 88 -0.92 7.11 20.65
CA VAL A 88 -1.31 5.87 21.34
C VAL A 88 -2.57 5.27 20.74
N LEU A 89 -3.59 6.08 20.45
CA LEU A 89 -4.82 5.62 19.80
C LEU A 89 -4.55 5.10 18.38
N ALA A 90 -3.69 5.78 17.62
CA ALA A 90 -3.27 5.36 16.28
C ALA A 90 -2.54 4.03 16.30
N LEU A 91 -1.60 3.83 17.23
CA LEU A 91 -0.92 2.55 17.44
C LEU A 91 -1.91 1.44 17.85
N GLY A 92 -2.88 1.77 18.69
CA GLY A 92 -3.98 0.89 19.06
C GLY A 92 -4.80 0.46 17.84
N CYS A 93 -5.08 1.36 16.90
CA CYS A 93 -5.76 1.03 15.64
C CYS A 93 -4.91 0.11 14.74
N CYS A 94 -3.61 0.36 14.61
CA CYS A 94 -2.71 -0.55 13.87
C CYS A 94 -2.74 -1.95 14.47
N LEU A 95 -2.73 -2.06 15.80
CA LEU A 95 -2.79 -3.35 16.50
C LEU A 95 -4.17 -4.01 16.37
N ALA A 96 -5.27 -3.27 16.51
CA ALA A 96 -6.63 -3.78 16.33
C ALA A 96 -6.83 -4.35 14.91
N LEU A 97 -6.32 -3.64 13.89
CA LEU A 97 -6.32 -4.09 12.51
C LEU A 97 -5.53 -5.40 12.35
N ALA A 98 -4.31 -5.45 12.89
CA ALA A 98 -3.44 -6.63 12.84
C ALA A 98 -4.07 -7.86 13.53
N VAL A 99 -4.69 -7.64 14.70
CA VAL A 99 -5.39 -8.71 15.46
C VAL A 99 -6.60 -9.20 14.67
N GLY A 100 -7.41 -8.31 14.09
CA GLY A 100 -8.55 -8.69 13.26
C GLY A 100 -8.13 -9.56 12.06
N ILE A 101 -7.08 -9.17 11.34
CA ILE A 101 -6.48 -9.97 10.26
C ILE A 101 -6.06 -11.34 10.78
N ARG A 102 -5.31 -11.39 11.89
CA ARG A 102 -4.79 -12.64 12.46
C ARG A 102 -5.88 -13.61 12.87
N VAL A 103 -6.90 -13.14 13.56
CA VAL A 103 -8.04 -13.98 14.00
C VAL A 103 -8.63 -14.72 12.81
N ARG A 104 -8.84 -14.04 11.70
CA ARG A 104 -9.46 -14.66 10.52
C ARG A 104 -8.50 -15.59 9.77
N LEU A 105 -7.21 -15.28 9.73
CA LEU A 105 -6.20 -16.17 9.15
C LEU A 105 -6.04 -17.48 9.91
N MET A 106 -6.25 -17.47 11.23
CA MET A 106 -6.17 -18.67 12.07
C MET A 106 -7.40 -19.56 11.97
N THR A 107 -8.59 -19.00 11.71
CA THR A 107 -9.86 -19.75 11.67
C THR A 107 -10.08 -20.55 10.38
N ARG A 108 -9.32 -20.29 9.32
CA ARG A 108 -9.34 -21.10 8.10
C ARG A 108 -8.07 -21.92 8.01
N ALA A 109 -8.24 -23.22 7.85
CA ALA A 109 -7.13 -24.12 7.59
C ALA A 109 -6.30 -23.63 6.38
N ALA A 110 -4.99 -23.56 6.55
CA ALA A 110 -4.09 -23.36 5.42
C ALA A 110 -4.34 -24.48 4.40
N PRO A 111 -4.27 -24.21 3.09
CA PRO A 111 -4.26 -25.28 2.09
C PRO A 111 -3.19 -26.29 2.49
N ASP A 112 -3.52 -27.58 2.34
CA ASP A 112 -2.63 -28.66 2.71
C ASP A 112 -1.26 -28.47 2.03
N PRO A 113 -0.18 -28.29 2.79
CA PRO A 113 1.15 -28.13 2.23
C PRO A 113 1.65 -29.38 1.47
N SER A 114 1.01 -30.54 1.67
CA SER A 114 1.33 -31.79 0.98
C SER A 114 0.82 -31.82 -0.47
N VAL A 115 -0.14 -30.93 -0.83
CA VAL A 115 -0.62 -30.82 -2.22
C VAL A 115 0.32 -29.89 -2.98
N PRO A 116 1.19 -30.42 -3.87
CA PRO A 116 2.10 -29.58 -4.64
C PRO A 116 1.29 -28.69 -5.57
N ARG A 117 1.28 -27.40 -5.29
CA ARG A 117 0.74 -26.42 -6.23
C ARG A 117 1.65 -26.39 -7.45
N PRO A 118 1.11 -26.50 -8.67
CA PRO A 118 1.93 -26.44 -9.86
C PRO A 118 2.68 -25.11 -9.87
N GLY A 119 4.00 -25.18 -9.81
CA GLY A 119 4.86 -24.01 -10.01
C GLY A 119 4.77 -23.63 -11.48
N PHE A 120 4.01 -22.61 -11.77
CA PHE A 120 3.95 -22.03 -13.10
C PHE A 120 4.84 -20.79 -13.13
N ALA A 121 5.95 -20.89 -13.84
CA ALA A 121 6.75 -19.71 -14.12
C ALA A 121 6.30 -19.13 -15.47
N PHE A 122 5.68 -17.94 -15.43
CA PHE A 122 5.45 -17.18 -16.66
C PHE A 122 6.75 -16.97 -17.42
N GLY A 123 6.74 -17.25 -18.72
CA GLY A 123 7.90 -17.01 -19.58
C GLY A 123 8.31 -15.54 -19.53
N TYR A 124 9.62 -15.28 -19.48
CA TYR A 124 10.16 -13.93 -19.38
C TYR A 124 9.64 -13.01 -20.51
N GLY A 125 9.65 -13.51 -21.77
CA GLY A 125 9.13 -12.76 -22.91
C GLY A 125 7.66 -12.38 -22.76
N LEU A 126 6.81 -13.29 -22.24
CA LEU A 126 5.40 -12.99 -21.98
C LEU A 126 5.25 -11.89 -20.94
N LEU A 127 5.98 -11.95 -19.83
CA LEU A 127 5.90 -10.93 -18.77
C LEU A 127 6.35 -9.56 -19.28
N VAL A 128 7.43 -9.49 -20.07
CA VAL A 128 7.89 -8.24 -20.67
C VAL A 128 6.85 -7.70 -21.66
N SER A 129 6.29 -8.55 -22.51
CA SER A 129 5.23 -8.13 -23.46
C SER A 129 3.98 -7.64 -22.75
N CYS A 130 3.53 -8.34 -21.70
CA CYS A 130 2.40 -7.92 -20.87
C CYS A 130 2.70 -6.61 -20.14
N TYR A 131 3.91 -6.42 -19.62
CA TYR A 131 4.34 -5.20 -18.96
C TYR A 131 4.34 -4.01 -19.92
N VAL A 132 4.99 -4.14 -21.07
CA VAL A 132 5.00 -3.08 -22.09
C VAL A 132 3.58 -2.78 -22.59
N GLY A 133 2.79 -3.81 -22.89
CA GLY A 133 1.40 -3.65 -23.29
C GLY A 133 0.56 -2.94 -22.23
N SER A 134 0.78 -3.22 -20.95
CA SER A 134 0.05 -2.59 -19.85
C SER A 134 0.32 -1.08 -19.72
N ILE A 135 1.53 -0.61 -20.06
CA ILE A 135 1.86 0.83 -20.09
C ILE A 135 1.03 1.57 -21.15
N PHE A 136 0.86 0.95 -22.33
CA PHE A 136 0.02 1.54 -23.40
C PHE A 136 -1.46 1.52 -23.03
N ILE A 137 -1.93 0.42 -22.42
CA ILE A 137 -3.32 0.28 -21.97
C ILE A 137 -3.64 1.32 -20.89
N GLU A 138 -2.75 1.49 -19.90
CA GLU A 138 -2.88 2.52 -18.85
C GLU A 138 -3.09 3.91 -19.47
N GLY A 139 -2.21 4.31 -20.39
CA GLY A 139 -2.31 5.60 -21.06
C GLY A 139 -3.66 5.80 -21.77
N SER A 140 -4.20 4.76 -22.39
CA SER A 140 -5.50 4.78 -23.06
C SER A 140 -6.67 4.79 -22.07
N LEU A 141 -6.62 3.98 -21.01
CA LEU A 141 -7.67 3.92 -19.99
C LEU A 141 -7.82 5.24 -19.23
N LEU A 142 -6.70 5.88 -18.88
CA LEU A 142 -6.72 7.18 -18.21
C LEU A 142 -7.32 8.29 -19.09
N GLN A 143 -7.12 8.23 -20.41
CA GLN A 143 -7.76 9.16 -21.34
C GLN A 143 -9.28 8.96 -21.48
N ILE A 144 -9.74 7.71 -21.37
CA ILE A 144 -11.16 7.34 -21.53
C ILE A 144 -11.95 7.56 -20.23
N ALA A 145 -11.31 7.38 -19.06
CA ALA A 145 -11.97 7.44 -17.75
C ALA A 145 -12.82 8.71 -17.50
N PRO A 146 -12.43 9.93 -17.90
CA PRO A 146 -13.24 11.14 -17.72
C PRO A 146 -14.58 11.11 -18.49
N TYR A 147 -14.63 10.43 -19.64
CA TYR A 147 -15.84 10.34 -20.48
C TYR A 147 -16.87 9.34 -19.93
N TYR A 148 -16.46 8.45 -19.02
CA TYR A 148 -17.31 7.40 -18.46
C TYR A 148 -17.30 7.43 -16.91
N PRO A 149 -17.86 8.45 -16.27
CA PRO A 149 -17.80 8.64 -14.82
C PRO A 149 -18.38 7.45 -14.04
N THR A 150 -19.43 6.81 -14.57
CA THR A 150 -20.03 5.61 -13.96
C THR A 150 -19.07 4.43 -13.88
N PHE A 151 -18.20 4.26 -14.87
CA PHE A 151 -17.22 3.16 -14.94
C PHE A 151 -15.84 3.56 -14.45
N ARG A 152 -15.63 4.80 -14.05
CA ARG A 152 -14.32 5.32 -13.63
C ARG A 152 -13.66 4.45 -12.57
N GLN A 153 -14.42 3.95 -11.60
CA GLN A 153 -13.90 3.10 -10.54
C GLN A 153 -13.41 1.73 -11.06
N ILE A 154 -14.13 1.15 -12.02
CA ILE A 154 -13.73 -0.11 -12.67
C ILE A 154 -12.45 0.13 -13.48
N ILE A 155 -12.42 1.19 -14.29
CA ILE A 155 -11.27 1.54 -15.12
C ILE A 155 -10.02 1.75 -14.26
N THR A 156 -10.11 2.53 -13.19
CA THR A 156 -8.97 2.77 -12.30
C THR A 156 -8.53 1.52 -11.53
N THR A 157 -9.46 0.61 -11.23
CA THR A 157 -9.11 -0.66 -10.59
C THR A 157 -8.42 -1.61 -11.57
N LEU A 158 -8.87 -1.67 -12.82
CA LEU A 158 -8.21 -2.46 -13.87
C LEU A 158 -6.81 -1.93 -14.18
N ASP A 159 -6.63 -0.61 -14.12
CA ASP A 159 -5.32 0.02 -14.23
C ASP A 159 -4.34 -0.49 -13.17
N THR A 160 -4.79 -0.71 -11.94
CA THR A 160 -3.94 -1.30 -10.89
C THR A 160 -3.47 -2.73 -11.20
N ALA A 161 -4.10 -3.45 -12.15
CA ALA A 161 -3.63 -4.77 -12.60
C ALA A 161 -2.23 -4.71 -13.20
N ARG A 162 -1.83 -3.56 -13.79
CA ARG A 162 -0.47 -3.30 -14.26
C ARG A 162 0.56 -3.52 -13.16
N LEU A 163 0.27 -3.08 -11.94
CA LEU A 163 1.15 -3.28 -10.79
C LEU A 163 1.36 -4.77 -10.48
N GLY A 164 0.35 -5.62 -10.72
CA GLY A 164 0.47 -7.06 -10.59
C GLY A 164 1.42 -7.68 -11.64
N VAL A 165 1.34 -7.21 -12.88
CA VAL A 165 2.25 -7.62 -13.96
C VAL A 165 3.68 -7.14 -13.66
N LEU A 166 3.85 -5.90 -13.23
CA LEU A 166 5.13 -5.34 -12.79
C LEU A 166 5.74 -6.17 -11.65
N PHE A 167 4.95 -6.51 -10.64
CA PHE A 167 5.41 -7.34 -9.53
C PHE A 167 5.87 -8.72 -10.00
N LEU A 168 5.11 -9.39 -10.89
CA LEU A 168 5.50 -10.68 -11.45
C LEU A 168 6.81 -10.60 -12.23
N LEU A 169 6.99 -9.53 -13.01
CA LEU A 169 8.23 -9.28 -13.75
C LEU A 169 9.41 -9.08 -12.78
N LEU A 170 9.28 -8.21 -11.80
CA LEU A 170 10.32 -7.96 -10.80
C LEU A 170 10.65 -9.23 -10.00
N ARG A 171 9.64 -9.99 -9.58
CA ARG A 171 9.82 -11.27 -8.91
C ARG A 171 10.59 -12.28 -9.79
N ARG A 172 10.28 -12.34 -11.09
CA ARG A 172 10.98 -13.20 -12.05
C ARG A 172 12.44 -12.78 -12.23
N LEU A 173 12.72 -11.48 -12.21
CA LEU A 173 14.07 -10.92 -12.27
C LEU A 173 14.88 -11.18 -10.98
N CYS A 174 14.21 -11.35 -9.84
CA CYS A 174 14.85 -11.70 -8.57
C CYS A 174 15.22 -13.19 -8.43
N SER A 175 14.62 -14.10 -9.24
CA SER A 175 14.80 -15.55 -9.07
C SER A 175 15.05 -16.26 -10.43
N PRO A 176 15.96 -17.27 -10.51
CA PRO A 176 16.77 -17.85 -9.43
C PRO A 176 18.03 -17.05 -9.10
N LYS A 177 18.56 -16.25 -10.06
CA LYS A 177 19.70 -15.35 -9.86
C LYS A 177 19.25 -13.93 -10.09
N PRO A 178 19.40 -13.01 -9.11
CA PRO A 178 18.95 -11.64 -9.26
C PRO A 178 19.65 -10.92 -10.41
N GLN A 179 18.86 -10.32 -11.30
CA GLN A 179 19.33 -9.52 -12.43
C GLN A 179 19.23 -8.03 -12.07
N TRP A 180 20.11 -7.57 -11.17
CA TRP A 180 20.03 -6.25 -10.54
C TRP A 180 19.98 -5.09 -11.54
N SER A 181 20.72 -5.18 -12.66
CA SER A 181 20.71 -4.16 -13.72
C SER A 181 19.32 -4.02 -14.36
N LEU A 182 18.67 -5.13 -14.68
CA LEU A 182 17.33 -5.12 -15.27
C LEU A 182 16.28 -4.66 -14.25
N ILE A 183 16.39 -5.08 -12.98
CA ILE A 183 15.51 -4.59 -11.91
C ILE A 183 15.66 -3.06 -11.80
N ALA A 184 16.88 -2.54 -11.72
CA ALA A 184 17.12 -1.11 -11.66
C ALA A 184 16.60 -0.35 -12.89
N THR A 185 16.73 -0.94 -14.09
CA THR A 185 16.19 -0.35 -15.33
C THR A 185 14.66 -0.28 -15.29
N VAL A 186 13.98 -1.38 -14.95
CA VAL A 186 12.51 -1.41 -14.88
C VAL A 186 12.00 -0.43 -13.83
N VAL A 187 12.58 -0.45 -12.62
CA VAL A 187 12.20 0.47 -11.54
C VAL A 187 12.51 1.91 -11.91
N GLY A 188 13.65 2.17 -12.56
CA GLY A 188 14.03 3.50 -13.05
C GLY A 188 13.04 4.06 -14.07
N ILE A 189 12.61 3.24 -15.05
CA ILE A 189 11.57 3.62 -16.01
C ILE A 189 10.27 3.97 -15.27
N GLU A 190 9.83 3.15 -14.33
CA GLU A 190 8.62 3.39 -13.55
C GLU A 190 8.70 4.67 -12.70
N ILE A 191 9.85 4.94 -12.09
CA ILE A 191 10.10 6.18 -11.35
C ILE A 191 9.95 7.39 -12.27
N VAL A 192 10.60 7.37 -13.44
CA VAL A 192 10.51 8.48 -14.41
C VAL A 192 9.06 8.67 -14.88
N LEU A 193 8.35 7.57 -15.20
CA LEU A 193 6.95 7.65 -15.59
C LEU A 193 6.08 8.20 -14.47
N GLY A 194 6.29 7.72 -13.22
CA GLY A 194 5.52 8.13 -12.04
C GLY A 194 5.75 9.57 -11.61
N MET A 195 6.96 10.12 -11.81
CA MET A 195 7.27 11.51 -11.46
C MET A 195 6.65 12.53 -12.43
N THR A 196 6.16 12.11 -13.58
CA THR A 196 5.52 13.01 -14.56
C THR A 196 4.04 13.25 -14.31
N GLY A 197 3.44 12.58 -13.33
CA GLY A 197 2.05 12.76 -12.91
C GLY A 197 1.86 13.91 -11.91
N PHE A 198 0.64 14.41 -11.77
CA PHE A 198 0.30 15.39 -10.73
C PHE A 198 0.58 14.88 -9.31
N PHE A 199 0.31 13.61 -9.07
CA PHE A 199 0.73 12.88 -7.86
C PHE A 199 1.90 11.99 -8.24
N ALA A 200 3.02 12.14 -7.55
CA ALA A 200 4.20 11.31 -7.83
C ALA A 200 3.92 9.82 -7.55
N GLY A 201 3.83 9.03 -8.61
CA GLY A 201 3.61 7.57 -8.56
C GLY A 201 4.89 6.74 -8.46
N PHE A 202 6.02 7.32 -8.00
CA PHE A 202 7.29 6.58 -7.88
C PHE A 202 7.34 5.62 -6.70
N ARG A 203 6.47 5.80 -5.73
CA ARG A 203 6.43 5.01 -4.48
C ARG A 203 6.06 3.56 -4.73
N GLU A 204 5.03 3.32 -5.51
CA GLU A 204 4.50 1.99 -5.79
C GLU A 204 5.53 1.06 -6.46
N PRO A 205 6.25 1.46 -7.50
CA PRO A 205 7.31 0.64 -8.10
C PRO A 205 8.43 0.26 -7.14
N ILE A 206 8.86 1.19 -6.27
CA ILE A 206 9.91 0.92 -5.27
C ILE A 206 9.41 -0.10 -4.24
N VAL A 207 8.18 0.06 -3.76
CA VAL A 207 7.57 -0.88 -2.81
C VAL A 207 7.39 -2.26 -3.44
N LEU A 208 6.95 -2.34 -4.70
CA LEU A 208 6.80 -3.62 -5.39
C LEU A 208 8.15 -4.31 -5.61
N ALA A 209 9.20 -3.55 -5.92
CA ALA A 209 10.56 -4.09 -6.01
C ALA A 209 11.04 -4.61 -4.65
N ALA A 210 10.82 -3.87 -3.58
CA ALA A 210 11.14 -4.30 -2.23
C ALA A 210 10.39 -5.59 -1.85
N LEU A 211 9.08 -5.66 -2.13
CA LEU A 211 8.25 -6.85 -1.87
C LEU A 211 8.71 -8.05 -2.70
N ALA A 212 9.11 -7.86 -3.97
CA ALA A 212 9.65 -8.92 -4.81
C ALA A 212 10.98 -9.46 -4.27
N VAL A 213 11.87 -8.59 -3.79
CA VAL A 213 13.12 -8.99 -3.14
C VAL A 213 12.83 -9.70 -1.81
N MET A 214 11.89 -9.19 -1.00
CA MET A 214 11.54 -9.79 0.30
C MET A 214 10.98 -11.22 0.15
N GLU A 215 10.25 -11.51 -0.92
CA GLU A 215 9.73 -12.86 -1.17
C GLU A 215 10.82 -13.92 -1.38
N VAL A 216 11.93 -13.52 -2.04
CA VAL A 216 13.08 -14.38 -2.31
C VAL A 216 14.23 -14.14 -1.31
N PHE A 217 13.97 -13.37 -0.25
CA PHE A 217 15.00 -12.90 0.68
C PHE A 217 15.71 -14.04 1.38
N ASP A 218 17.04 -14.06 1.23
CA ASP A 218 17.93 -14.90 1.99
C ASP A 218 18.77 -14.04 2.93
N ARG A 219 18.63 -14.28 4.24
CA ARG A 219 19.37 -13.56 5.29
C ARG A 219 20.89 -13.69 5.15
N ARG A 220 21.40 -14.76 4.51
CA ARG A 220 22.82 -14.99 4.26
C ARG A 220 23.35 -14.23 3.06
N ASN A 221 22.47 -13.79 2.15
CA ASN A 221 22.88 -13.07 0.94
C ASN A 221 22.99 -11.57 1.21
N ARG A 222 24.23 -11.06 1.23
CA ARG A 222 24.51 -9.62 1.44
C ARG A 222 23.87 -8.72 0.36
N GLN A 223 23.71 -9.23 -0.88
CA GLN A 223 23.11 -8.47 -1.95
C GLN A 223 21.62 -8.15 -1.69
N HIS A 224 20.90 -9.05 -1.02
CA HIS A 224 19.51 -8.79 -0.64
C HIS A 224 19.41 -7.67 0.40
N TRP A 225 20.30 -7.64 1.37
CA TRP A 225 20.38 -6.54 2.35
C TRP A 225 20.75 -5.22 1.69
N ALA A 226 21.74 -5.25 0.78
CA ALA A 226 22.12 -4.07 0.02
C ALA A 226 20.96 -3.56 -0.85
N ALA A 227 20.20 -4.44 -1.51
CA ALA A 227 19.05 -4.06 -2.32
C ALA A 227 17.95 -3.37 -1.49
N VAL A 228 17.63 -3.90 -0.30
CA VAL A 228 16.65 -3.28 0.61
C VAL A 228 17.18 -1.93 1.09
N GLY A 229 18.45 -1.83 1.49
CA GLY A 229 19.08 -0.58 1.90
C GLY A 229 19.06 0.48 0.80
N VAL A 230 19.46 0.11 -0.42
CA VAL A 230 19.45 1.01 -1.59
C VAL A 230 18.01 1.46 -1.90
N ALA A 231 17.03 0.53 -1.91
CA ALA A 231 15.64 0.90 -2.17
C ALA A 231 15.12 1.90 -1.12
N THR A 232 15.47 1.71 0.15
CA THR A 232 15.10 2.63 1.23
C THR A 232 15.73 4.01 1.03
N VAL A 233 17.04 4.08 0.76
CA VAL A 233 17.74 5.35 0.52
C VAL A 233 17.16 6.07 -0.71
N VAL A 234 16.94 5.34 -1.81
CA VAL A 234 16.34 5.90 -3.04
C VAL A 234 14.94 6.46 -2.76
N ALA A 235 14.12 5.72 -2.02
CA ALA A 235 12.77 6.18 -1.66
C ALA A 235 12.82 7.47 -0.82
N MET A 236 13.74 7.57 0.14
CA MET A 236 13.92 8.77 0.97
C MET A 236 14.40 9.96 0.14
N LEU A 237 15.42 9.77 -0.72
CA LEU A 237 15.93 10.83 -1.59
C LEU A 237 14.88 11.34 -2.58
N LEU A 238 14.15 10.43 -3.22
CA LEU A 238 13.06 10.81 -4.13
C LEU A 238 11.93 11.52 -3.38
N GLY A 239 11.61 11.09 -2.15
CA GLY A 239 10.66 11.76 -1.28
C GLY A 239 11.10 13.18 -0.95
N LEU A 240 12.39 13.38 -0.61
CA LEU A 240 12.97 14.69 -0.32
C LEU A 240 12.95 15.61 -1.55
N ILE A 241 13.43 15.13 -2.70
CA ILE A 241 13.40 15.87 -3.95
C ILE A 241 11.96 16.27 -4.29
N TRP A 242 11.02 15.31 -4.24
CA TRP A 242 9.62 15.59 -4.54
C TRP A 242 9.02 16.63 -3.60
N MET A 243 9.34 16.58 -2.31
CA MET A 243 8.89 17.61 -1.34
C MET A 243 9.39 18.99 -1.71
N GLY A 244 10.65 19.11 -2.13
CA GLY A 244 11.24 20.39 -2.53
C GLY A 244 10.62 20.98 -3.80
N ILE A 245 10.33 20.15 -4.80
CA ILE A 245 9.88 20.64 -6.12
C ILE A 245 8.37 20.65 -6.33
N ARG A 246 7.59 19.89 -5.54
CA ARG A 246 6.14 19.64 -5.78
C ARG A 246 5.29 20.92 -5.88
N GLY A 247 5.62 21.94 -5.10
CA GLY A 247 4.86 23.19 -5.06
C GLY A 247 4.93 23.96 -6.39
N GLU A 248 6.12 24.08 -6.93
CA GLU A 248 6.37 24.73 -8.21
C GLU A 248 5.87 23.89 -9.37
N TYR A 249 6.21 22.59 -9.36
CA TYR A 249 5.76 21.65 -10.39
C TYR A 249 4.23 21.60 -10.54
N ARG A 250 3.47 21.59 -9.43
CA ARG A 250 2.00 21.54 -9.47
C ARG A 250 1.36 22.83 -9.96
N ARG A 251 1.93 23.98 -9.63
CA ARG A 251 1.45 25.27 -10.21
C ARG A 251 1.55 25.25 -11.70
N GLU A 252 2.71 24.87 -12.21
CA GLU A 252 2.96 24.80 -13.64
C GLU A 252 2.21 23.64 -14.32
N TYR A 253 2.05 22.49 -13.65
CA TYR A 253 1.32 21.35 -14.20
C TYR A 253 -0.12 21.73 -14.60
N THR A 254 -0.80 22.52 -13.79
CA THR A 254 -2.17 22.97 -14.09
C THR A 254 -2.21 23.87 -15.32
N GLU A 255 -1.19 24.71 -15.51
CA GLU A 255 -1.04 25.54 -16.71
C GLU A 255 -0.65 24.70 -17.93
N LEU A 256 0.29 23.76 -17.78
CA LEU A 256 0.80 22.91 -18.83
C LEU A 256 -0.24 21.91 -19.36
N ASP A 257 -1.12 21.40 -18.49
CA ASP A 257 -2.19 20.46 -18.88
C ASP A 257 -3.23 21.11 -19.76
N GLN A 258 -3.49 22.41 -19.57
CA GLN A 258 -4.36 23.21 -20.43
C GLN A 258 -3.79 23.39 -21.86
N PHE A 259 -2.46 23.31 -22.01
CA PHE A 259 -1.78 23.48 -23.31
C PHE A 259 -1.35 22.15 -23.96
N GLY A 260 -1.76 20.99 -23.44
CA GLY A 260 -1.49 19.68 -24.04
C GLY A 260 -0.01 19.29 -24.13
N GLN A 261 0.81 19.73 -23.18
CA GLN A 261 2.26 19.49 -23.25
C GLN A 261 2.65 18.01 -23.20
N SER A 262 3.62 17.67 -24.02
CA SER A 262 4.15 16.30 -24.15
C SER A 262 4.78 15.78 -22.85
N ARG A 263 4.73 14.47 -22.63
CA ARG A 263 5.37 13.80 -21.48
C ARG A 263 6.86 14.14 -21.37
N SER A 264 7.54 14.36 -22.51
CA SER A 264 8.95 14.77 -22.55
C SER A 264 9.19 16.15 -21.93
N ALA A 265 8.30 17.11 -22.16
CA ALA A 265 8.39 18.42 -21.53
C ALA A 265 8.28 18.34 -20.00
N ARG A 266 7.36 17.50 -19.49
CA ARG A 266 7.22 17.25 -18.06
C ARG A 266 8.44 16.59 -17.45
N ILE A 267 9.06 15.62 -18.14
CA ILE A 267 10.32 14.99 -17.70
C ILE A 267 11.43 16.03 -17.59
N ASN A 268 11.60 16.86 -18.61
CA ASN A 268 12.60 17.92 -18.60
C ASN A 268 12.36 18.89 -17.44
N ARG A 269 11.12 19.29 -17.20
CA ARG A 269 10.79 20.19 -16.10
C ARG A 269 11.09 19.60 -14.73
N VAL A 270 10.68 18.35 -14.49
CA VAL A 270 11.02 17.63 -13.23
C VAL A 270 12.53 17.57 -13.04
N ARG A 271 13.29 17.27 -14.12
CA ARG A 271 14.76 17.23 -14.07
C ARG A 271 15.34 18.60 -13.70
N ASP A 272 14.87 19.67 -14.34
CA ASP A 272 15.40 21.02 -14.11
C ASP A 272 15.12 21.51 -12.69
N LEU A 273 13.89 21.29 -12.18
CA LEU A 273 13.51 21.57 -10.79
C LEU A 273 14.33 20.73 -9.80
N ALA A 274 14.49 19.43 -10.06
CA ALA A 274 15.28 18.55 -9.20
C ALA A 274 16.75 18.97 -9.17
N THR A 275 17.32 19.35 -10.31
CA THR A 275 18.70 19.85 -10.38
C THR A 275 18.85 21.17 -9.61
N GLY A 276 17.89 22.09 -9.74
CA GLY A 276 17.84 23.32 -8.96
C GLY A 276 17.81 23.06 -7.45
N PHE A 277 16.93 22.13 -7.02
CA PHE A 277 16.82 21.74 -5.60
C PHE A 277 18.12 21.09 -5.06
N LEU A 278 18.76 20.22 -5.82
CA LEU A 278 20.03 19.58 -5.40
C LEU A 278 21.20 20.54 -5.29
N ASN A 279 21.13 21.68 -5.97
CA ASN A 279 22.11 22.78 -5.88
C ASN A 279 21.70 23.87 -4.89
N ALA A 280 20.57 23.71 -4.18
CA ALA A 280 20.13 24.66 -3.17
C ALA A 280 20.98 24.61 -1.90
N ASP A 281 20.86 25.62 -1.06
CA ASP A 281 21.59 25.69 0.20
C ASP A 281 21.24 24.49 1.12
N PRO A 282 22.21 23.96 1.87
CA PRO A 282 21.95 22.86 2.83
C PRO A 282 20.85 23.18 3.83
N GLU A 283 20.66 24.44 4.21
CA GLU A 283 19.58 24.83 5.12
C GLU A 283 18.20 24.62 4.52
N ASP A 284 18.00 24.88 3.23
CA ASP A 284 16.74 24.62 2.52
C ASP A 284 16.47 23.12 2.40
N MET A 285 17.52 22.32 2.23
CA MET A 285 17.39 20.86 2.24
C MET A 285 16.93 20.34 3.61
N TRP A 286 17.46 20.88 4.70
CA TRP A 286 17.03 20.53 6.06
C TRP A 286 15.58 20.95 6.33
N ARG A 287 15.17 22.14 5.93
CA ARG A 287 13.78 22.60 6.00
C ARG A 287 12.84 21.68 5.21
N THR A 288 13.29 21.22 4.03
CA THR A 288 12.52 20.28 3.22
C THR A 288 12.44 18.89 3.87
N ALA A 289 13.49 18.45 4.57
CA ALA A 289 13.48 17.21 5.34
C ALA A 289 12.49 17.29 6.52
N ASP A 290 12.48 18.39 7.26
CA ASP A 290 11.48 18.66 8.30
C ASP A 290 10.05 18.57 7.72
N ALA A 291 9.80 19.26 6.61
CA ALA A 291 8.52 19.25 5.92
C ALA A 291 8.12 17.84 5.39
N LEU A 292 9.09 17.01 4.99
CA LEU A 292 8.86 15.62 4.61
C LEU A 292 8.41 14.79 5.82
N VAL A 293 9.10 14.94 6.95
CA VAL A 293 8.73 14.25 8.20
C VAL A 293 7.33 14.66 8.65
N GLU A 294 7.04 15.95 8.69
CA GLU A 294 5.71 16.48 9.04
C GLU A 294 4.62 15.98 8.11
N ARG A 295 4.90 15.91 6.80
CA ARG A 295 3.95 15.39 5.81
C ARG A 295 3.73 13.88 5.94
N MET A 296 4.75 13.13 6.30
CA MET A 296 4.65 11.68 6.49
C MET A 296 4.03 11.30 7.83
N TRP A 297 4.20 12.14 8.85
CA TRP A 297 3.63 11.91 10.18
C TRP A 297 2.17 12.31 10.23
N ALA A 298 1.29 11.37 9.97
CA ALA A 298 -0.15 11.56 9.78
C ALA A 298 -0.92 11.78 11.10
N ILE A 299 -0.33 12.48 12.08
CA ILE A 299 -0.92 12.73 13.41
C ILE A 299 -1.46 14.16 13.57
N TYR A 300 -1.02 15.11 12.76
CA TYR A 300 -1.38 16.52 12.90
C TYR A 300 -2.90 16.76 12.95
N TYR A 301 -3.61 16.50 11.87
CA TYR A 301 -5.06 16.72 11.85
C TYR A 301 -5.83 15.82 12.82
N PRO A 302 -5.48 14.53 13.00
CA PRO A 302 -6.07 13.70 14.04
C PRO A 302 -5.93 14.25 15.45
N ALA A 303 -4.78 14.77 15.83
CA ALA A 303 -4.55 15.34 17.17
C ALA A 303 -5.46 16.56 17.42
N LEU A 304 -5.56 17.45 16.44
CA LEU A 304 -6.45 18.62 16.53
C LEU A 304 -7.94 18.22 16.62
N ALA A 305 -8.35 17.19 15.90
CA ALA A 305 -9.72 16.69 16.01
C ALA A 305 -9.98 16.04 17.38
N LEU A 306 -8.98 15.34 17.95
CA LEU A 306 -9.07 14.74 19.30
C LEU A 306 -9.28 15.81 20.38
N GLU A 307 -8.65 16.98 20.26
CA GLU A 307 -8.85 18.11 21.21
C GLU A 307 -10.28 18.65 21.18
N ARG A 308 -10.97 18.54 20.04
CA ARG A 308 -12.28 19.13 19.82
C ARG A 308 -13.44 18.17 20.09
N VAL A 309 -13.24 16.87 19.89
CA VAL A 309 -14.26 15.84 20.12
C VAL A 309 -13.92 15.08 21.39
N PRO A 310 -14.84 14.95 22.36
CA PRO A 310 -16.22 15.47 22.37
C PRO A 310 -16.38 16.88 22.96
N LYS A 311 -15.31 17.61 23.29
CA LYS A 311 -15.35 18.87 24.07
C LYS A 311 -16.15 19.97 23.36
N VAL A 312 -16.04 20.08 22.04
CA VAL A 312 -16.67 21.13 21.23
C VAL A 312 -17.75 20.53 20.30
N LEU A 313 -17.47 19.37 19.74
CA LEU A 313 -18.37 18.64 18.84
C LEU A 313 -18.68 17.26 19.44
N PRO A 314 -19.95 16.85 19.53
CA PRO A 314 -20.28 15.54 20.05
C PRO A 314 -19.82 14.41 19.13
N HIS A 315 -19.70 13.21 19.68
CA HIS A 315 -19.55 11.99 18.88
C HIS A 315 -20.74 11.80 17.93
N THR A 316 -20.51 11.24 16.76
CA THR A 316 -21.53 11.11 15.72
C THR A 316 -22.29 9.78 15.75
N GLY A 317 -21.96 8.90 16.70
CA GLY A 317 -22.70 7.64 16.92
C GLY A 317 -22.62 6.66 15.76
N GLY A 318 -21.53 6.64 14.99
CA GLY A 318 -21.34 5.72 13.86
C GLY A 318 -21.76 6.28 12.50
N ALA A 319 -22.10 7.58 12.41
CA ALA A 319 -22.60 8.18 11.16
C ALA A 319 -21.57 8.16 10.03
N ILE A 320 -20.28 8.35 10.32
CA ILE A 320 -19.21 8.38 9.31
C ILE A 320 -18.99 6.97 8.74
N VAL A 321 -18.83 5.99 9.62
CA VAL A 321 -18.61 4.58 9.22
C VAL A 321 -19.82 4.02 8.48
N SER A 322 -21.04 4.29 8.96
CA SER A 322 -22.27 3.83 8.31
C SER A 322 -22.49 4.48 6.95
N ALA A 323 -22.21 5.77 6.80
CA ALA A 323 -22.25 6.46 5.51
C ALA A 323 -21.25 5.86 4.51
N ALA A 324 -20.02 5.59 4.95
CA ALA A 324 -19.01 4.92 4.13
C ALA A 324 -19.45 3.52 3.69
N LEU A 325 -19.98 2.70 4.60
CA LEU A 325 -20.50 1.37 4.29
C LEU A 325 -21.67 1.43 3.30
N THR A 326 -22.66 2.30 3.57
CA THR A 326 -23.83 2.48 2.67
C THR A 326 -23.38 2.91 1.29
N HIS A 327 -22.43 3.84 1.21
CA HIS A 327 -21.89 4.31 -0.06
C HIS A 327 -21.27 3.18 -0.90
N ILE A 328 -20.64 2.20 -0.27
CA ILE A 328 -19.97 1.11 -0.97
C ILE A 328 -20.96 0.05 -1.43
N VAL A 329 -21.96 -0.30 -0.62
CA VAL A 329 -22.97 -1.31 -0.99
C VAL A 329 -23.97 -0.80 -2.02
N THR A 330 -23.93 0.50 -2.37
CA THR A 330 -24.72 1.11 -3.43
C THR A 330 -23.84 1.58 -4.60
N PRO A 331 -23.33 0.67 -5.46
CA PRO A 331 -22.47 1.05 -6.59
C PRO A 331 -23.20 1.97 -7.57
N ARG A 332 -22.53 3.00 -8.12
CA ARG A 332 -23.12 3.96 -9.06
C ARG A 332 -23.66 3.31 -10.34
N VAL A 333 -23.16 2.15 -10.70
CA VAL A 333 -23.67 1.37 -11.86
C VAL A 333 -25.15 1.00 -11.67
N PHE A 334 -25.56 0.70 -10.43
CA PHE A 334 -26.96 0.35 -10.10
C PHE A 334 -27.74 1.52 -9.48
N PHE A 335 -27.02 2.51 -8.93
CA PHE A 335 -27.57 3.67 -8.23
C PHE A 335 -26.91 4.96 -8.74
N PRO A 336 -27.21 5.40 -9.99
CA PRO A 336 -26.52 6.54 -10.60
C PRO A 336 -26.74 7.86 -9.84
N ASP A 337 -27.92 8.03 -9.25
CA ASP A 337 -28.35 9.26 -8.53
C ASP A 337 -27.97 9.25 -7.04
N LYS A 338 -27.13 8.30 -6.58
CA LYS A 338 -26.75 8.30 -5.17
C LYS A 338 -26.01 9.57 -4.77
N PRO A 339 -26.29 10.13 -3.57
CA PRO A 339 -25.64 11.33 -3.10
C PRO A 339 -24.13 11.14 -2.97
N GLU A 340 -23.39 12.21 -3.21
CA GLU A 340 -21.95 12.21 -2.93
C GLU A 340 -21.71 12.30 -1.41
N LEU A 341 -20.67 11.63 -0.96
CA LEU A 341 -20.18 11.82 0.40
C LEU A 341 -19.53 13.22 0.53
N PRO A 342 -19.57 13.82 1.74
CA PRO A 342 -18.74 14.99 2.04
C PRO A 342 -17.29 14.72 1.64
N SER A 343 -16.58 15.75 1.20
CA SER A 343 -15.15 15.56 0.91
C SER A 343 -14.37 15.31 2.19
N ASP A 344 -13.27 14.56 2.10
CA ASP A 344 -12.39 14.35 3.27
C ASP A 344 -11.90 15.70 3.83
N SER A 345 -11.61 16.67 2.96
CA SER A 345 -11.19 18.02 3.35
C SER A 345 -12.27 18.77 4.16
N ASP A 346 -13.57 18.57 3.85
CA ASP A 346 -14.66 19.18 4.63
C ASP A 346 -14.72 18.59 6.05
N SER A 347 -14.44 17.29 6.15
CA SER A 347 -14.34 16.62 7.45
C SER A 347 -13.18 17.18 8.28
N VAL A 348 -12.00 17.38 7.66
CA VAL A 348 -10.85 18.02 8.34
C VAL A 348 -11.17 19.44 8.76
N ARG A 349 -11.77 20.26 7.89
CA ARG A 349 -12.20 21.64 8.22
C ARG A 349 -13.16 21.66 9.41
N LYS A 350 -14.12 20.74 9.44
CA LYS A 350 -15.14 20.65 10.49
C LYS A 350 -14.56 20.22 11.83
N TYR A 351 -13.83 19.12 11.86
CA TYR A 351 -13.43 18.48 13.11
C TYR A 351 -12.07 18.97 13.63
N ALA A 352 -11.09 19.24 12.76
CA ALA A 352 -9.80 19.80 13.16
C ALA A 352 -9.79 21.34 13.20
N ASN A 353 -10.81 22.01 12.61
CA ASN A 353 -10.91 23.47 12.53
C ASN A 353 -9.71 24.14 11.82
N VAL A 354 -9.20 23.48 10.80
CA VAL A 354 -8.09 23.99 10.00
C VAL A 354 -8.54 24.15 8.56
N HIS A 355 -8.23 25.29 7.96
CA HIS A 355 -8.49 25.49 6.55
C HIS A 355 -7.49 24.66 5.71
N VAL A 356 -8.00 23.74 4.91
CA VAL A 356 -7.21 22.88 4.01
C VAL A 356 -7.76 22.99 2.60
N ALA A 357 -6.90 22.75 1.62
CA ALA A 357 -7.31 22.64 0.22
C ALA A 357 -8.30 21.49 0.04
N GLY A 358 -9.31 21.67 -0.80
CA GLY A 358 -10.36 20.73 -1.05
C GLY A 358 -10.67 20.54 -2.54
N ARG A 359 -11.91 20.21 -2.87
CA ARG A 359 -12.36 19.99 -4.26
C ARG A 359 -12.12 21.20 -5.16
N GLU A 360 -12.14 22.39 -4.60
CA GLU A 360 -11.83 23.65 -5.29
C GLU A 360 -10.42 23.67 -5.92
N ASN A 361 -9.50 22.88 -5.33
CA ASN A 361 -8.12 22.74 -5.80
C ASN A 361 -7.83 21.32 -6.34
N ASN A 362 -8.87 20.57 -6.75
CA ASN A 362 -8.75 19.16 -7.15
C ASN A 362 -7.97 18.30 -6.14
N THR A 363 -8.12 18.60 -4.84
CA THR A 363 -7.39 17.95 -3.76
C THR A 363 -8.38 17.41 -2.73
N SER A 364 -8.00 16.30 -2.07
CA SER A 364 -8.71 15.75 -0.93
C SER A 364 -7.70 15.45 0.17
N ILE A 365 -7.89 16.06 1.34
CA ILE A 365 -7.04 15.87 2.51
C ILE A 365 -7.87 15.15 3.57
N ALA A 366 -7.50 13.90 3.81
CA ALA A 366 -8.14 13.07 4.83
C ALA A 366 -7.29 13.04 6.10
N PHE A 367 -7.92 12.81 7.23
CA PHE A 367 -7.25 12.67 8.51
C PHE A 367 -7.22 11.25 9.06
N GLY A 368 -7.78 10.30 8.30
CA GLY A 368 -7.60 8.89 8.54
C GLY A 368 -8.76 8.19 9.25
N TYR A 369 -8.92 6.92 8.94
CA TYR A 369 -9.97 6.06 9.50
C TYR A 369 -9.93 5.96 11.03
N SER A 370 -8.75 6.13 11.62
CA SER A 370 -8.54 6.05 13.07
C SER A 370 -9.31 7.15 13.79
N ILE A 371 -9.08 8.40 13.39
CA ILE A 371 -9.76 9.54 14.04
C ILE A 371 -11.24 9.61 13.63
N GLU A 372 -11.60 9.18 12.40
CA GLU A 372 -13.00 9.04 12.01
C GLU A 372 -13.74 8.06 12.91
N SER A 373 -13.10 6.93 13.26
CA SER A 373 -13.64 5.97 14.24
C SER A 373 -13.78 6.57 15.63
N TYR A 374 -12.82 7.42 16.05
CA TYR A 374 -12.91 8.12 17.33
C TYR A 374 -14.03 9.16 17.33
N ILE A 375 -14.19 9.91 16.24
CA ILE A 375 -15.29 10.88 16.10
C ILE A 375 -16.65 10.17 16.18
N ASP A 376 -16.75 8.98 15.59
CA ASP A 376 -17.99 8.21 15.65
C ASP A 376 -18.27 7.65 17.05
N PHE A 377 -17.28 6.99 17.66
CA PHE A 377 -17.56 6.10 18.80
C PHE A 377 -16.82 6.49 20.10
N GLY A 378 -15.84 7.38 20.05
CA GLY A 378 -14.94 7.63 21.16
C GLY A 378 -14.03 6.44 21.48
N GLY A 379 -13.12 6.63 22.44
CA GLY A 379 -12.32 5.52 22.95
C GLY A 379 -13.03 4.78 24.09
N PRO A 380 -13.00 3.44 24.23
CA PRO A 380 -12.26 2.47 23.39
C PRO A 380 -13.05 1.91 22.19
N MET A 381 -14.31 2.33 21.99
CA MET A 381 -15.19 1.73 20.97
C MET A 381 -14.71 1.98 19.53
N MET A 382 -13.85 2.99 19.31
CA MET A 382 -13.22 3.27 18.02
C MET A 382 -12.45 2.08 17.42
N PHE A 383 -11.98 1.15 18.25
CA PHE A 383 -11.24 -0.02 17.78
C PHE A 383 -12.13 -1.08 17.15
N LEU A 384 -13.43 -1.09 17.41
CA LEU A 384 -14.35 -2.11 16.88
C LEU A 384 -14.47 -2.08 15.34
N PRO A 385 -14.75 -0.93 14.69
CA PRO A 385 -14.81 -0.89 13.23
C PRO A 385 -13.44 -1.23 12.60
N VAL A 386 -12.34 -0.83 13.23
CA VAL A 386 -10.98 -1.14 12.74
C VAL A 386 -10.69 -2.64 12.83
N PHE A 387 -11.03 -3.27 13.96
CA PHE A 387 -10.92 -4.72 14.13
C PHE A 387 -11.83 -5.47 13.12
N GLY A 388 -13.08 -4.99 12.93
CA GLY A 388 -14.00 -5.53 11.94
C GLY A 388 -13.47 -5.47 10.52
N PHE A 389 -12.84 -4.36 10.15
CA PHE A 389 -12.14 -4.25 8.87
C PHE A 389 -10.95 -5.22 8.77
N GLY A 390 -10.20 -5.39 9.85
CA GLY A 390 -9.15 -6.41 9.93
C GLY A 390 -9.67 -7.83 9.68
N LEU A 391 -10.80 -8.18 10.29
CA LEU A 391 -11.50 -9.45 10.03
C LEU A 391 -11.87 -9.60 8.55
N PHE A 392 -12.39 -8.54 7.93
CA PHE A 392 -12.76 -8.55 6.52
C PHE A 392 -11.54 -8.77 5.62
N VAL A 393 -10.45 -8.02 5.83
CA VAL A 393 -9.19 -8.17 5.08
C VAL A 393 -8.61 -9.58 5.23
N GLY A 394 -8.58 -10.11 6.45
CA GLY A 394 -8.14 -11.48 6.73
C GLY A 394 -9.01 -12.54 6.06
N ALA A 395 -10.34 -12.32 6.01
CA ALA A 395 -11.29 -13.21 5.33
C ALA A 395 -11.08 -13.19 3.82
N ALA A 396 -10.90 -12.00 3.23
CA ALA A 396 -10.63 -11.84 1.80
C ALA A 396 -9.30 -12.52 1.43
N TYR A 397 -8.25 -12.30 2.22
CA TYR A 397 -6.96 -12.98 2.02
C TYR A 397 -7.12 -14.51 2.01
N ALA A 398 -7.79 -15.06 3.03
CA ALA A 398 -8.02 -16.51 3.14
C ALA A 398 -8.89 -17.06 1.98
N LEU A 399 -9.88 -16.29 1.52
CA LEU A 399 -10.73 -16.64 0.39
C LEU A 399 -9.90 -16.75 -0.90
N PHE A 400 -9.17 -15.71 -1.27
CA PHE A 400 -8.38 -15.69 -2.50
C PHE A 400 -7.20 -16.65 -2.47
N ARG A 401 -6.62 -16.89 -1.28
CA ARG A 401 -5.60 -17.92 -1.09
C ARG A 401 -6.09 -19.32 -1.46
N THR A 402 -7.35 -19.61 -1.22
CA THR A 402 -7.96 -20.91 -1.58
C THR A 402 -8.52 -20.91 -2.99
N ALA A 403 -9.01 -19.78 -3.49
CA ALA A 403 -9.62 -19.65 -4.80
C ALA A 403 -8.60 -19.67 -5.94
N ILE A 404 -7.41 -19.08 -5.73
CA ILE A 404 -6.32 -18.99 -6.72
C ILE A 404 -5.34 -20.15 -6.48
N TRP A 405 -5.24 -21.04 -7.45
CA TRP A 405 -4.44 -22.26 -7.35
C TRP A 405 -2.94 -22.00 -7.61
N HIS A 406 -2.61 -21.20 -8.66
CA HIS A 406 -1.22 -20.87 -8.96
C HIS A 406 -0.67 -19.86 -7.95
N ARG A 407 0.41 -20.24 -7.26
CA ARG A 407 1.02 -19.43 -6.22
C ARG A 407 1.44 -18.05 -6.73
N GLU A 408 1.98 -17.98 -7.93
CA GLU A 408 2.45 -16.73 -8.55
C GLU A 408 1.33 -15.71 -8.73
N LEU A 409 0.17 -16.15 -9.24
CA LEU A 409 -0.99 -15.27 -9.40
C LEU A 409 -1.56 -14.84 -8.06
N PHE A 410 -1.63 -15.76 -7.10
CA PHE A 410 -2.07 -15.40 -5.75
C PHE A 410 -1.16 -14.37 -5.10
N VAL A 411 0.16 -14.57 -5.15
CA VAL A 411 1.13 -13.64 -4.55
C VAL A 411 1.07 -12.28 -5.23
N ALA A 412 0.95 -12.22 -6.56
CA ALA A 412 0.82 -10.95 -7.28
C ALA A 412 -0.48 -10.23 -6.91
N PHE A 413 -1.61 -10.95 -6.93
CA PHE A 413 -2.90 -10.38 -6.49
C PHE A 413 -2.84 -9.89 -5.05
N ALA A 414 -2.36 -10.75 -4.14
CA ALA A 414 -2.29 -10.42 -2.71
C ALA A 414 -1.36 -9.23 -2.45
N THR A 415 -0.23 -9.15 -3.16
CA THR A 415 0.71 -8.02 -3.04
C THR A 415 0.04 -6.72 -3.43
N VAL A 416 -0.62 -6.65 -4.58
CA VAL A 416 -1.25 -5.41 -5.05
C VAL A 416 -2.50 -5.09 -4.23
N ALA A 417 -3.42 -6.05 -4.11
CA ALA A 417 -4.72 -5.81 -3.50
C ALA A 417 -4.63 -5.45 -2.02
N PHE A 418 -3.85 -6.21 -1.22
CA PHE A 418 -3.77 -5.96 0.21
C PHE A 418 -2.81 -4.82 0.56
N TRP A 419 -1.75 -4.61 -0.22
CA TRP A 419 -0.93 -3.41 -0.07
C TRP A 419 -1.77 -2.16 -0.27
N LEU A 420 -2.40 -2.01 -1.44
CA LEU A 420 -3.19 -0.84 -1.77
C LEU A 420 -4.40 -0.62 -0.84
N SER A 421 -4.95 -1.68 -0.27
CA SER A 421 -6.07 -1.58 0.68
C SER A 421 -5.65 -1.01 2.03
N VAL A 422 -4.44 -1.33 2.52
CA VAL A 422 -4.10 -1.18 3.95
C VAL A 422 -2.99 -0.15 4.21
N TYR A 423 -2.08 0.14 3.27
CA TYR A 423 -0.82 0.83 3.58
C TYR A 423 -0.92 2.28 4.09
N LEU A 424 -2.00 3.01 3.78
CA LEU A 424 -2.15 4.40 4.20
C LEU A 424 -3.01 4.53 5.46
N PHE A 425 -2.40 5.05 6.52
CA PHE A 425 -3.07 5.37 7.77
C PHE A 425 -4.02 6.57 7.62
N GLU A 426 -3.65 7.55 6.81
CA GLU A 426 -4.42 8.78 6.59
C GLU A 426 -5.67 8.62 5.71
N ARG A 427 -6.02 7.41 5.24
CA ARG A 427 -7.23 7.19 4.44
C ARG A 427 -8.50 7.28 5.26
N SER A 428 -9.51 7.97 4.74
CA SER A 428 -10.87 7.94 5.28
C SER A 428 -11.50 6.56 5.15
N TRP A 429 -12.50 6.24 5.96
CA TRP A 429 -13.28 5.00 5.85
C TRP A 429 -13.84 4.81 4.44
N ALA A 430 -14.38 5.86 3.83
CA ALA A 430 -14.92 5.80 2.48
C ALA A 430 -13.88 5.38 1.46
N THR A 431 -12.69 5.97 1.51
CA THR A 431 -11.60 5.65 0.58
C THR A 431 -11.00 4.26 0.86
N MET A 432 -10.83 3.89 2.14
CA MET A 432 -10.24 2.61 2.52
C MET A 432 -11.13 1.43 2.12
N LEU A 433 -12.41 1.49 2.49
CA LEU A 433 -13.39 0.47 2.14
C LEU A 433 -13.64 0.44 0.63
N GLY A 434 -13.77 1.62 -0.02
CA GLY A 434 -13.99 1.73 -1.47
C GLY A 434 -12.86 1.10 -2.28
N THR A 435 -11.60 1.41 -1.95
CA THR A 435 -10.44 0.81 -2.61
C THR A 435 -10.41 -0.71 -2.40
N THR A 436 -10.61 -1.16 -1.15
CA THR A 436 -10.57 -2.59 -0.84
C THR A 436 -11.64 -3.36 -1.58
N MET A 437 -12.90 -2.89 -1.55
CA MET A 437 -14.00 -3.56 -2.25
C MET A 437 -13.81 -3.56 -3.76
N SER A 438 -13.32 -2.46 -4.33
CA SER A 438 -13.04 -2.39 -5.77
C SER A 438 -11.99 -3.41 -6.20
N LEU A 439 -10.89 -3.52 -5.46
CA LEU A 439 -9.84 -4.50 -5.74
C LEU A 439 -10.35 -5.94 -5.59
N MET A 440 -11.17 -6.23 -4.57
CA MET A 440 -11.73 -7.56 -4.36
C MET A 440 -12.76 -7.95 -5.43
N ILE A 441 -13.60 -7.00 -5.88
CA ILE A 441 -14.70 -7.27 -6.80
C ILE A 441 -14.24 -7.20 -8.26
N TYR A 442 -13.43 -6.20 -8.64
CA TYR A 442 -13.08 -5.97 -10.03
C TYR A 442 -11.75 -6.60 -10.46
N LEU A 443 -10.84 -6.87 -9.51
CA LEU A 443 -9.58 -7.54 -9.81
C LEU A 443 -9.60 -9.03 -9.39
N GLY A 444 -10.24 -9.37 -8.29
CA GLY A 444 -10.24 -10.74 -7.75
C GLY A 444 -10.85 -11.78 -8.70
N PRO A 445 -12.12 -11.67 -9.12
CA PRO A 445 -12.75 -12.64 -10.01
C PRO A 445 -12.03 -12.82 -11.36
N PRO A 446 -11.59 -11.77 -12.07
CA PRO A 446 -10.79 -11.94 -13.29
C PRO A 446 -9.52 -12.78 -13.09
N ILE A 447 -8.82 -12.61 -11.98
CA ILE A 447 -7.62 -13.40 -11.67
C ILE A 447 -7.98 -14.85 -11.38
N VAL A 448 -9.09 -15.12 -10.66
CA VAL A 448 -9.57 -16.50 -10.44
C VAL A 448 -9.95 -17.17 -11.77
N VAL A 449 -10.61 -16.44 -12.67
CA VAL A 449 -10.95 -16.96 -14.01
C VAL A 449 -9.69 -17.25 -14.81
N LEU A 450 -8.72 -16.34 -14.82
CA LEU A 450 -7.41 -16.54 -15.46
C LEU A 450 -6.69 -17.77 -14.89
N ASP A 451 -6.68 -17.93 -13.58
CA ASP A 451 -6.10 -19.08 -12.89
C ASP A 451 -6.73 -20.40 -13.35
N ARG A 452 -8.06 -20.45 -13.43
CA ARG A 452 -8.80 -21.64 -13.94
C ARG A 452 -8.51 -21.93 -15.40
N PHE A 453 -8.47 -20.89 -16.24
CA PHE A 453 -8.11 -21.05 -17.65
C PHE A 453 -6.71 -21.65 -17.82
N LEU A 454 -5.73 -21.18 -17.07
CA LEU A 454 -4.37 -21.73 -17.08
C LEU A 454 -4.35 -23.18 -16.63
N LEU A 455 -5.10 -23.56 -15.57
CA LEU A 455 -5.19 -24.95 -15.12
C LEU A 455 -5.68 -25.90 -16.21
N VAL A 456 -6.76 -25.51 -16.92
CA VAL A 456 -7.33 -26.32 -18.01
C VAL A 456 -6.33 -26.49 -19.15
N ARG A 457 -5.65 -25.40 -19.54
CA ARG A 457 -4.66 -25.43 -20.64
C ARG A 457 -3.48 -26.36 -20.32
N PHE A 458 -2.93 -26.28 -19.10
CA PHE A 458 -1.82 -27.13 -18.67
C PHE A 458 -2.22 -28.59 -18.52
N ALA A 459 -3.45 -28.88 -18.08
CA ALA A 459 -3.94 -30.25 -18.05
C ALA A 459 -4.02 -30.84 -19.46
N ALA A 460 -4.47 -30.08 -20.45
CA ALA A 460 -4.53 -30.48 -21.85
C ALA A 460 -3.12 -30.71 -22.46
N ASP A 461 -2.16 -29.82 -22.17
CA ASP A 461 -0.79 -29.96 -22.68
C ASP A 461 -0.10 -31.20 -22.10
N ARG A 462 -0.24 -31.47 -20.79
CA ARG A 462 0.28 -32.71 -20.16
C ARG A 462 -0.36 -33.97 -20.73
N SER A 463 -1.64 -33.93 -21.07
CA SER A 463 -2.33 -35.05 -21.68
C SER A 463 -1.81 -35.33 -23.09
N ARG A 464 -1.53 -34.27 -23.87
CA ARG A 464 -0.91 -34.37 -25.20
C ARG A 464 0.52 -34.89 -25.13
N GLU A 465 1.32 -34.43 -24.19
CA GLU A 465 2.69 -34.88 -23.96
C GLU A 465 2.74 -36.38 -23.58
N LYS A 466 1.84 -36.81 -22.68
CA LYS A 466 1.68 -38.24 -22.36
C LYS A 466 1.25 -39.08 -23.55
N ALA A 467 0.33 -38.58 -24.38
CA ALA A 467 -0.11 -39.28 -25.59
C ALA A 467 0.99 -39.41 -26.65
N MET A 468 1.91 -38.43 -26.74
CA MET A 468 3.08 -38.47 -27.60
C MET A 468 4.18 -39.42 -27.08
N LEU A 469 4.38 -39.47 -25.75
CA LEU A 469 5.37 -40.34 -25.11
C LEU A 469 4.93 -41.79 -25.02
N PHE A 470 3.61 -42.07 -25.00
CA PHE A 470 3.01 -43.40 -24.99
C PHE A 470 1.95 -43.48 -26.09
N PRO A 471 2.35 -43.60 -27.37
CA PRO A 471 1.37 -43.84 -28.43
C PRO A 471 0.65 -45.15 -28.14
N ALA A 472 -0.68 -45.15 -28.32
CA ALA A 472 -1.49 -46.36 -28.15
C ALA A 472 -0.89 -47.47 -29.00
N PRO A 473 -0.79 -48.72 -28.49
CA PRO A 473 -0.28 -49.84 -29.26
C PRO A 473 -1.12 -49.95 -30.54
N LEU A 474 -0.44 -49.95 -31.69
CA LEU A 474 -1.07 -50.19 -32.96
C LEU A 474 -1.83 -51.54 -32.88
N ASN A 475 -3.13 -51.48 -33.03
CA ASN A 475 -3.99 -52.65 -33.06
C ASN A 475 -3.49 -53.56 -34.22
N GLN A 476 -2.74 -54.61 -33.89
CA GLN A 476 -2.26 -55.61 -34.86
C GLN A 476 -3.34 -56.64 -35.22
N ASP A 477 -4.60 -56.40 -34.95
CA ASP A 477 -5.69 -57.26 -35.30
C ASP A 477 -6.42 -56.78 -36.58
N ARG A 478 -5.74 -56.80 -37.71
CA ARG A 478 -6.33 -56.84 -39.02
C ARG A 478 -5.37 -57.59 -39.95
N VAL A 479 -5.41 -58.92 -39.88
CA VAL A 479 -5.11 -59.80 -41.00
C VAL A 479 -6.23 -60.79 -41.10
#